data_0e862cfabe6247dfbad7c0dee438e7be
#
_entry.id   0e862cfabe6247dfbad7c0dee438e7be
#
_cell.length_a   1.000
_cell.length_b   1.000
_cell.length_c   1.000
_cell.angle_alpha   90.00
_cell.angle_beta   90.00
_cell.angle_gamma   90.00
#
_symmetry.space_group_name_H-M   'P 1'
#
loop_
_entity.id
_entity.type
_entity.pdbx_description
1 polymer ?
#
loop_
_entity_poly.entity_id
_entity_poly.type
_entity_poly.pdbx_seq_one_letter_code
_entity_poly.pdbx_strand_id
1 'polypeptide(L)'
;SLTGLKAFHVSNALVGLGAPTAIISPLVQNLPKLWDLYNNYGMTMLELNPIRMMPGKGGRYAPLACDFKCAFDQDDPAWKRLELPSHIFAEDNSEFEQEINQLRTYQGQSDVYVINDKGTITAPTFGGGANAMVTELLGETATISSDFGGNPPYEKMNEISNITFKHWLEQSNVLFIIGGKANNTD
;
A
#
# COMPACT_ATOMS: atom_id res chain seq x y z
N SER A 1 -19.04 -5.47 -5.31
CA SER A 1 -20.29 -4.87 -5.86
C SER A 1 -20.09 -3.37 -6.05
N LEU A 2 -20.42 -2.83 -7.23
CA LEU A 2 -20.36 -1.37 -7.51
C LEU A 2 -21.27 -0.54 -6.58
N THR A 3 -22.23 -1.19 -5.92
CA THR A 3 -23.19 -0.54 -5.01
C THR A 3 -22.82 -0.66 -3.54
N GLY A 4 -21.65 -1.23 -3.23
CA GLY A 4 -21.17 -1.45 -1.88
C GLY A 4 -21.80 -2.62 -1.14
N LEU A 5 -21.48 -2.76 0.14
CA LEU A 5 -22.03 -3.80 1.01
C LEU A 5 -23.41 -3.36 1.53
N LYS A 6 -24.45 -4.11 1.17
CA LYS A 6 -25.83 -3.84 1.56
C LYS A 6 -26.29 -4.86 2.62
N ALA A 7 -27.33 -4.46 3.39
CA ALA A 7 -27.94 -5.28 4.42
C ALA A 7 -28.33 -6.70 3.92
N PHE A 8 -28.86 -6.80 2.72
CA PHE A 8 -29.26 -8.09 2.16
C PHE A 8 -28.06 -9.01 1.82
N HIS A 9 -26.91 -8.45 1.44
CA HIS A 9 -25.69 -9.24 1.22
C HIS A 9 -25.27 -9.92 2.53
N VAL A 10 -25.25 -9.14 3.62
CA VAL A 10 -24.90 -9.65 4.96
C VAL A 10 -25.92 -10.69 5.42
N SER A 11 -27.22 -10.39 5.25
CA SER A 11 -28.30 -11.33 5.64
C SER A 11 -28.16 -12.66 4.89
N ASN A 12 -28.00 -12.62 3.58
CA ASN A 12 -27.89 -13.85 2.77
C ASN A 12 -26.65 -14.68 3.16
N ALA A 13 -25.51 -14.02 3.40
CA ALA A 13 -24.31 -14.70 3.82
C ALA A 13 -24.50 -15.40 5.19
N LEU A 14 -25.06 -14.68 6.16
CA LEU A 14 -25.28 -15.22 7.52
C LEU A 14 -26.28 -16.37 7.53
N VAL A 15 -27.37 -16.24 6.78
CA VAL A 15 -28.37 -17.32 6.61
C VAL A 15 -27.73 -18.53 5.92
N GLY A 16 -26.96 -18.32 4.86
CA GLY A 16 -26.26 -19.39 4.16
C GLY A 16 -25.23 -20.14 5.02
N LEU A 17 -24.66 -19.47 6.01
CA LEU A 17 -23.75 -20.04 7.01
C LEU A 17 -24.47 -20.67 8.21
N GLY A 18 -25.80 -20.66 8.25
CA GLY A 18 -26.57 -21.19 9.38
C GLY A 18 -26.43 -20.38 10.66
N ALA A 19 -26.17 -19.08 10.58
CA ALA A 19 -26.04 -18.23 11.76
C ALA A 19 -27.33 -18.20 12.60
N PRO A 20 -27.24 -18.20 13.96
CA PRO A 20 -28.41 -18.09 14.82
C PRO A 20 -29.20 -16.82 14.51
N THR A 21 -30.55 -16.94 14.45
CA THR A 21 -31.44 -15.83 14.09
C THR A 21 -31.25 -14.59 14.96
N ALA A 22 -30.96 -14.83 16.27
CA ALA A 22 -30.77 -13.77 17.25
C ALA A 22 -29.61 -12.79 16.94
N ILE A 23 -28.61 -13.23 16.17
CA ILE A 23 -27.43 -12.42 15.82
C ILE A 23 -27.50 -11.81 14.41
N ILE A 24 -28.39 -12.29 13.54
CA ILE A 24 -28.49 -11.84 12.15
C ILE A 24 -28.85 -10.35 12.10
N SER A 25 -29.93 -9.94 12.77
CA SER A 25 -30.41 -8.55 12.73
C SER A 25 -29.36 -7.53 13.20
N PRO A 26 -28.71 -7.71 14.37
CA PRO A 26 -27.66 -6.78 14.79
C PRO A 26 -26.45 -6.74 13.83
N LEU A 27 -26.05 -7.85 13.24
CA LEU A 27 -24.95 -7.87 12.24
C LEU A 27 -25.35 -7.18 10.94
N VAL A 28 -26.55 -7.43 10.46
CA VAL A 28 -27.10 -6.77 9.24
C VAL A 28 -27.20 -5.25 9.40
N GLN A 29 -27.46 -4.76 10.60
CA GLN A 29 -27.52 -3.32 10.87
C GLN A 29 -26.14 -2.64 10.99
N ASN A 30 -25.10 -3.39 11.32
CA ASN A 30 -23.79 -2.82 11.63
C ASN A 30 -22.72 -3.12 10.58
N LEU A 31 -22.66 -4.33 10.01
CA LEU A 31 -21.62 -4.67 9.06
C LEU A 31 -21.59 -3.82 7.77
N PRO A 32 -22.75 -3.37 7.21
CA PRO A 32 -22.71 -2.46 6.06
C PRO A 32 -21.97 -1.14 6.33
N LYS A 33 -21.98 -0.65 7.58
CA LYS A 33 -21.24 0.57 7.96
C LYS A 33 -19.73 0.45 7.82
N LEU A 34 -19.19 -0.77 7.84
CA LEU A 34 -17.78 -1.03 7.61
C LEU A 34 -17.38 -0.71 6.16
N TRP A 35 -18.31 -0.87 5.23
CA TRP A 35 -18.08 -0.46 3.86
C TRP A 35 -17.94 1.06 3.73
N ASP A 36 -18.76 1.81 4.44
CA ASP A 36 -18.67 3.27 4.45
C ASP A 36 -17.35 3.72 5.08
N LEU A 37 -16.96 3.06 6.18
CA LEU A 37 -15.66 3.29 6.81
C LEU A 37 -14.51 3.00 5.85
N TYR A 38 -14.51 1.83 5.21
CA TYR A 38 -13.51 1.40 4.24
C TYR A 38 -13.32 2.42 3.11
N ASN A 39 -14.43 2.85 2.49
CA ASN A 39 -14.37 3.81 1.39
C ASN A 39 -14.00 5.23 1.83
N ASN A 40 -14.56 5.70 2.95
CA ASN A 40 -14.37 7.09 3.37
C ASN A 40 -12.93 7.38 3.78
N TYR A 41 -12.21 6.35 4.19
CA TYR A 41 -10.82 6.47 4.68
C TYR A 41 -9.79 5.90 3.71
N GLY A 42 -10.16 5.56 2.47
CA GLY A 42 -9.21 5.02 1.49
C GLY A 42 -8.50 3.76 1.96
N MET A 43 -9.23 2.88 2.64
CA MET A 43 -8.63 1.64 3.13
C MET A 43 -8.42 0.64 2.00
N THR A 44 -7.29 -0.04 1.99
CA THR A 44 -7.00 -1.18 1.11
C THR A 44 -7.36 -2.51 1.76
N MET A 45 -7.37 -2.52 3.10
CA MET A 45 -7.76 -3.69 3.89
C MET A 45 -8.47 -3.24 5.17
N LEU A 46 -9.51 -3.97 5.55
CA LEU A 46 -10.17 -3.87 6.86
C LEU A 46 -10.56 -5.26 7.33
N GLU A 47 -9.98 -5.72 8.42
CA GLU A 47 -10.28 -6.99 9.07
C GLU A 47 -10.73 -6.76 10.50
N LEU A 48 -11.81 -7.43 10.89
CA LEU A 48 -12.30 -7.48 12.27
C LEU A 48 -12.31 -8.94 12.73
N ASN A 49 -11.41 -9.31 13.63
CA ASN A 49 -11.25 -10.70 14.04
C ASN A 49 -10.77 -10.82 15.51
N PRO A 50 -11.66 -11.30 16.43
CA PRO A 50 -13.04 -11.70 16.22
C PRO A 50 -14.05 -10.55 16.37
N ILE A 51 -15.24 -10.75 15.81
CA ILE A 51 -16.44 -10.01 16.21
C ILE A 51 -17.19 -10.87 17.24
N ARG A 52 -17.37 -10.37 18.46
CA ARG A 52 -18.14 -11.03 19.50
C ARG A 52 -19.54 -10.45 19.61
N MET A 53 -20.51 -11.31 19.80
CA MET A 53 -21.89 -10.91 20.08
C MET A 53 -22.10 -10.78 21.58
N MET A 54 -22.23 -9.54 22.05
CA MET A 54 -22.40 -9.25 23.47
C MET A 54 -23.90 -9.14 23.83
N PRO A 55 -24.35 -9.71 24.97
CA PRO A 55 -25.69 -9.51 25.42
C PRO A 55 -25.91 -8.03 25.80
N GLY A 56 -26.92 -7.42 25.20
CA GLY A 56 -27.33 -6.05 25.48
C GLY A 56 -28.62 -5.94 26.24
N LYS A 57 -29.10 -4.73 26.48
CA LYS A 57 -30.35 -4.47 27.19
C LYS A 57 -31.53 -5.10 26.43
N GLY A 58 -32.47 -5.71 27.20
CA GLY A 58 -33.68 -6.30 26.62
C GLY A 58 -33.46 -7.59 25.84
N GLY A 59 -32.39 -8.36 26.12
CA GLY A 59 -32.10 -9.63 25.44
C GLY A 59 -31.63 -9.52 23.99
N ARG A 60 -31.32 -8.32 23.55
CA ARG A 60 -30.73 -8.09 22.19
C ARG A 60 -29.22 -8.25 22.22
N TYR A 61 -28.66 -8.80 21.13
CA TYR A 61 -27.24 -8.87 20.97
C TYR A 61 -26.70 -7.61 20.28
N ALA A 62 -25.48 -7.20 20.66
CA ALA A 62 -24.71 -6.14 19.98
C ALA A 62 -23.37 -6.69 19.52
N PRO A 63 -22.96 -6.44 18.28
CA PRO A 63 -21.63 -6.84 17.82
C PRO A 63 -20.57 -5.94 18.45
N LEU A 64 -19.49 -6.57 18.93
CA LEU A 64 -18.29 -5.92 19.44
C LEU A 64 -17.10 -6.39 18.63
N ALA A 65 -16.42 -5.46 17.98
CA ALA A 65 -15.12 -5.73 17.38
C ALA A 65 -14.08 -5.83 18.51
N CYS A 66 -13.46 -6.99 18.67
CA CYS A 66 -12.47 -7.22 19.72
C CYS A 66 -11.07 -6.82 19.28
N ASP A 67 -10.80 -6.93 17.99
CA ASP A 67 -9.55 -6.53 17.36
C ASP A 67 -9.83 -6.10 15.92
N PHE A 68 -8.95 -5.28 15.37
CA PHE A 68 -9.04 -4.88 13.98
C PHE A 68 -7.63 -4.72 13.37
N LYS A 69 -7.55 -5.00 12.07
CA LYS A 69 -6.41 -4.64 11.25
C LYS A 69 -6.90 -3.82 10.07
N CYS A 70 -6.16 -2.80 9.73
CA CYS A 70 -6.44 -2.00 8.55
C CYS A 70 -5.14 -1.63 7.84
N ALA A 71 -5.24 -1.48 6.53
CA ALA A 71 -4.21 -0.90 5.70
C ALA A 71 -4.83 0.21 4.86
N PHE A 72 -4.02 1.20 4.54
CA PHE A 72 -4.42 2.39 3.82
C PHE A 72 -3.54 2.57 2.59
N ASP A 73 -4.10 3.14 1.55
CA ASP A 73 -3.34 3.66 0.43
C ASP A 73 -2.97 5.12 0.75
N GLN A 74 -1.69 5.37 0.98
CA GLN A 74 -1.20 6.71 1.31
C GLN A 74 -1.39 7.71 0.18
N ASP A 75 -1.51 7.24 -1.07
CA ASP A 75 -1.74 8.07 -2.23
C ASP A 75 -3.22 8.36 -2.48
N ASP A 76 -4.14 7.66 -1.79
CA ASP A 76 -5.57 7.91 -1.93
C ASP A 76 -5.92 9.34 -1.47
N PRO A 77 -6.65 10.11 -2.30
CA PRO A 77 -7.11 11.46 -1.93
C PRO A 77 -7.96 11.50 -0.65
N ALA A 78 -8.64 10.41 -0.29
CA ALA A 78 -9.38 10.31 0.97
C ALA A 78 -8.44 10.39 2.17
N TRP A 79 -7.27 9.74 2.09
CA TRP A 79 -6.23 9.74 3.11
C TRP A 79 -5.64 11.15 3.33
N LYS A 80 -5.31 11.83 2.24
CA LYS A 80 -4.76 13.19 2.29
C LYS A 80 -5.70 14.21 2.95
N ARG A 81 -7.02 13.97 2.90
CA ARG A 81 -8.03 14.83 3.55
C ARG A 81 -8.13 14.67 5.06
N LEU A 82 -7.56 13.60 5.62
CA LEU A 82 -7.65 13.33 7.06
C LEU A 82 -6.72 14.21 7.90
N GLU A 83 -5.76 14.89 7.26
CA GLU A 83 -4.79 15.79 7.91
C GLU A 83 -4.15 15.17 9.17
N LEU A 84 -3.89 13.87 9.12
CA LEU A 84 -3.32 13.15 10.24
C LEU A 84 -1.88 13.59 10.47
N PRO A 85 -1.42 13.68 11.73
CA PRO A 85 -0.04 14.03 12.01
C PRO A 85 0.94 13.06 11.32
N SER A 86 1.91 13.61 10.61
CA SER A 86 2.87 12.82 9.81
C SER A 86 3.62 11.76 10.62
N HIS A 87 3.84 11.99 11.91
CA HIS A 87 4.54 11.03 12.77
C HIS A 87 3.74 9.77 13.11
N ILE A 88 2.41 9.76 12.89
CA ILE A 88 1.58 8.56 13.11
C ILE A 88 1.89 7.49 12.05
N PHE A 89 2.36 7.91 10.90
CA PHE A 89 2.67 7.07 9.74
C PHE A 89 4.09 7.31 9.24
N ALA A 90 4.99 7.70 10.16
CA ALA A 90 6.40 7.79 9.84
C ALA A 90 6.85 6.39 9.37
N GLU A 91 7.04 6.26 8.08
CA GLU A 91 7.77 5.14 7.52
C GLU A 91 9.20 5.27 8.04
N ASP A 92 9.80 4.16 8.49
CA ASP A 92 11.24 4.06 8.73
C ASP A 92 11.97 4.05 7.38
N ASN A 93 11.83 5.15 6.64
CA ASN A 93 12.50 5.33 5.38
C ASN A 93 14.01 5.44 5.61
N SER A 94 14.77 4.64 4.89
CA SER A 94 16.22 4.77 4.83
C SER A 94 16.64 6.16 4.35
N GLU A 95 17.86 6.58 4.62
CA GLU A 95 18.40 7.85 4.14
C GLU A 95 18.29 7.96 2.61
N PHE A 96 18.53 6.87 1.90
CA PHE A 96 18.37 6.77 0.46
C PHE A 96 16.92 7.06 0.01
N GLU A 97 15.93 6.41 0.63
CA GLU A 97 14.51 6.63 0.31
C GLU A 97 14.08 8.06 0.61
N GLN A 98 14.60 8.66 1.68
CA GLN A 98 14.32 10.05 2.03
C GLN A 98 14.88 11.01 0.96
N GLU A 99 16.12 10.81 0.50
CA GLU A 99 16.72 11.64 -0.54
C GLU A 99 15.95 11.52 -1.86
N ILE A 100 15.56 10.32 -2.29
CA ILE A 100 14.76 10.11 -3.50
C ILE A 100 13.36 10.74 -3.35
N ASN A 101 12.74 10.62 -2.19
CA ASN A 101 11.41 11.21 -1.96
C ASN A 101 11.39 12.74 -2.12
N GLN A 102 12.52 13.41 -1.90
CA GLN A 102 12.63 14.86 -2.17
C GLN A 102 12.50 15.18 -3.67
N LEU A 103 12.78 14.23 -4.55
CA LEU A 103 12.65 14.40 -6.00
C LEU A 103 11.22 14.23 -6.52
N ARG A 104 10.25 13.88 -5.66
CA ARG A 104 8.83 13.75 -6.03
C ARG A 104 8.19 15.06 -6.50
N THR A 105 8.86 16.18 -6.35
CA THR A 105 8.40 17.47 -6.90
C THR A 105 8.51 17.55 -8.43
N TYR A 106 9.32 16.70 -9.04
CA TYR A 106 9.43 16.61 -10.49
C TYR A 106 8.27 15.82 -11.10
N GLN A 107 8.00 16.03 -12.37
CA GLN A 107 7.00 15.25 -13.10
C GLN A 107 7.37 13.78 -13.15
N GLY A 108 6.40 12.91 -12.90
CA GLY A 108 6.55 11.47 -12.95
C GLY A 108 6.75 10.80 -11.59
N GLN A 109 6.77 9.47 -11.62
CA GLN A 109 6.96 8.62 -10.44
C GLN A 109 8.38 8.72 -9.90
N SER A 110 8.54 8.49 -8.61
CA SER A 110 9.81 8.36 -7.91
C SER A 110 9.62 7.42 -6.74
N ASP A 111 9.15 6.21 -7.04
CA ASP A 111 8.89 5.21 -6.02
C ASP A 111 10.14 4.34 -5.87
N VAL A 112 10.65 4.26 -4.66
CA VAL A 112 11.81 3.43 -4.33
C VAL A 112 11.63 2.82 -2.96
N TYR A 113 12.10 1.57 -2.85
CA TYR A 113 12.13 0.82 -1.61
C TYR A 113 13.44 0.08 -1.51
N VAL A 114 14.07 0.09 -0.35
CA VAL A 114 15.21 -0.78 -0.07
C VAL A 114 14.70 -2.19 0.16
N ILE A 115 15.12 -3.14 -0.67
CA ILE A 115 14.78 -4.57 -0.53
C ILE A 115 15.72 -5.22 0.47
N ASN A 116 17.01 -5.04 0.24
CA ASN A 116 18.04 -5.66 1.05
C ASN A 116 19.28 -4.75 1.13
N ASP A 117 19.56 -4.25 2.31
CA ASP A 117 20.73 -3.40 2.57
C ASP A 117 22.09 -4.12 2.37
N LYS A 118 22.05 -5.45 2.28
CA LYS A 118 23.19 -6.34 1.99
C LYS A 118 23.16 -6.91 0.58
N GLY A 119 22.20 -6.47 -0.25
CA GLY A 119 22.12 -6.86 -1.64
C GLY A 119 23.39 -6.48 -2.41
N THR A 120 23.66 -7.20 -3.47
CA THR A 120 24.88 -7.02 -4.29
C THR A 120 24.59 -6.59 -5.72
N ILE A 121 23.31 -6.45 -6.05
CA ILE A 121 22.87 -6.02 -7.39
C ILE A 121 21.99 -4.80 -7.21
N THR A 122 22.40 -3.68 -7.77
CA THR A 122 21.58 -2.46 -7.79
C THR A 122 21.00 -2.26 -9.18
N ALA A 123 19.69 -2.21 -9.26
CA ALA A 123 18.97 -2.16 -10.52
C ALA A 123 17.90 -1.04 -10.54
N PRO A 124 18.30 0.23 -10.68
CA PRO A 124 17.33 1.29 -10.90
C PRO A 124 16.55 1.07 -12.19
N THR A 125 15.23 1.14 -12.10
CA THR A 125 14.33 0.89 -13.23
C THR A 125 13.48 2.11 -13.56
N PHE A 126 13.16 2.23 -14.84
CA PHE A 126 12.34 3.30 -15.40
C PHE A 126 11.13 2.70 -16.07
N GLY A 127 10.04 2.66 -15.30
CA GLY A 127 8.75 2.05 -15.69
C GLY A 127 8.37 0.85 -14.85
N GLY A 128 7.13 0.84 -14.35
CA GLY A 128 6.62 -0.16 -13.39
C GLY A 128 6.70 -1.60 -13.89
N GLY A 129 6.54 -1.83 -15.19
CA GLY A 129 6.68 -3.17 -15.77
C GLY A 129 8.12 -3.71 -15.68
N ALA A 130 9.11 -2.85 -15.91
CA ALA A 130 10.51 -3.20 -15.74
C ALA A 130 10.84 -3.48 -14.28
N ASN A 131 10.34 -2.62 -13.37
CA ASN A 131 10.52 -2.80 -11.94
C ASN A 131 9.97 -4.13 -11.44
N ALA A 132 8.73 -4.47 -11.79
CA ALA A 132 8.10 -5.72 -11.37
C ALA A 132 8.93 -6.96 -11.79
N MET A 133 9.37 -6.99 -13.06
CA MET A 133 10.20 -8.10 -13.57
C MET A 133 11.55 -8.20 -12.87
N VAL A 134 12.22 -7.07 -12.68
CA VAL A 134 13.55 -7.04 -12.05
C VAL A 134 13.47 -7.45 -10.59
N THR A 135 12.51 -6.91 -9.86
CA THR A 135 12.30 -7.25 -8.45
C THR A 135 11.99 -8.74 -8.27
N GLU A 136 11.17 -9.32 -9.14
CA GLU A 136 10.85 -10.76 -9.10
C GLU A 136 12.08 -11.64 -9.42
N LEU A 137 12.85 -11.27 -10.43
CA LEU A 137 14.01 -12.08 -10.87
C LEU A 137 15.20 -12.00 -9.91
N LEU A 138 15.46 -10.85 -9.33
CA LEU A 138 16.61 -10.64 -8.46
C LEU A 138 16.32 -11.02 -7.01
N GLY A 139 15.07 -10.88 -6.54
CA GLY A 139 14.68 -11.19 -5.17
C GLY A 139 15.58 -10.50 -4.14
N GLU A 140 16.05 -11.25 -3.16
CA GLU A 140 16.90 -10.75 -2.07
C GLU A 140 18.34 -10.34 -2.50
N THR A 141 18.73 -10.62 -3.73
CA THR A 141 20.03 -10.13 -4.24
C THR A 141 19.97 -8.66 -4.66
N ALA A 142 18.77 -8.14 -4.90
CA ALA A 142 18.57 -6.73 -5.20
C ALA A 142 18.74 -5.84 -3.97
N THR A 143 19.40 -4.70 -4.13
CA THR A 143 19.45 -3.67 -3.09
C THR A 143 18.14 -2.90 -3.00
N ILE A 144 17.58 -2.54 -4.14
CA ILE A 144 16.40 -1.67 -4.26
C ILE A 144 15.38 -2.22 -5.23
N SER A 145 14.13 -1.88 -5.00
CA SER A 145 13.04 -1.86 -5.98
C SER A 145 12.73 -0.41 -6.31
N SER A 146 12.64 -0.06 -7.57
CA SER A 146 12.44 1.33 -7.96
C SER A 146 11.62 1.49 -9.24
N ASP A 147 10.77 2.50 -9.26
CA ASP A 147 10.11 2.98 -10.48
C ASP A 147 10.28 4.50 -10.57
N PHE A 148 11.20 4.92 -11.42
CA PHE A 148 11.49 6.34 -11.63
C PHE A 148 10.70 6.95 -12.80
N GLY A 149 9.65 6.25 -13.24
CA GLY A 149 8.79 6.69 -14.34
C GLY A 149 9.32 6.31 -15.72
N GLY A 150 8.46 6.47 -16.70
CA GLY A 150 8.71 5.98 -18.07
C GLY A 150 9.55 6.90 -18.95
N ASN A 151 9.68 8.17 -18.62
CA ASN A 151 10.49 9.14 -19.36
C ASN A 151 10.80 10.36 -18.48
N PRO A 152 11.60 10.18 -17.42
CA PRO A 152 11.95 11.30 -16.56
C PRO A 152 12.81 12.32 -17.28
N PRO A 153 12.72 13.62 -16.96
CA PRO A 153 13.59 14.64 -17.53
C PRO A 153 15.06 14.41 -17.10
N TYR A 154 15.98 14.90 -17.92
CA TYR A 154 17.42 14.72 -17.72
C TYR A 154 17.90 15.09 -16.31
N GLU A 155 17.44 16.21 -15.78
CA GLU A 155 17.83 16.68 -14.44
C GLU A 155 17.44 15.67 -13.36
N LYS A 156 16.25 15.09 -13.48
CA LYS A 156 15.77 14.05 -12.56
C LYS A 156 16.60 12.77 -12.68
N MET A 157 16.90 12.36 -13.91
CA MET A 157 17.76 11.21 -14.16
C MET A 157 19.13 11.37 -13.53
N ASN A 158 19.73 12.54 -13.70
CA ASN A 158 21.05 12.86 -13.16
C ASN A 158 21.05 12.82 -11.62
N GLU A 159 20.05 13.42 -10.98
CA GLU A 159 19.93 13.41 -9.51
C GLU A 159 19.70 12.02 -8.96
N ILE A 160 18.78 11.23 -9.56
CA ILE A 160 18.54 9.84 -9.18
C ILE A 160 19.83 9.01 -9.30
N SER A 161 20.56 9.18 -10.40
CA SER A 161 21.81 8.45 -10.62
C SER A 161 22.86 8.80 -9.56
N ASN A 162 23.01 10.07 -9.25
CA ASN A 162 23.97 10.54 -8.23
C ASN A 162 23.62 9.98 -6.84
N ILE A 163 22.35 10.03 -6.44
CA ILE A 163 21.90 9.49 -5.16
C ILE A 163 22.08 7.97 -5.13
N THR A 164 21.71 7.28 -6.21
CA THR A 164 21.88 5.82 -6.30
C THR A 164 23.34 5.42 -6.21
N PHE A 165 24.23 6.10 -6.90
CA PHE A 165 25.66 5.83 -6.83
C PHE A 165 26.26 6.15 -5.47
N LYS A 166 25.87 7.25 -4.84
CA LYS A 166 26.29 7.62 -3.50
C LYS A 166 26.02 6.51 -2.47
N HIS A 167 24.84 5.89 -2.55
CA HIS A 167 24.41 4.92 -1.53
C HIS A 167 24.81 3.48 -1.86
N TRP A 168 24.88 3.09 -3.13
CA TRP A 168 24.92 1.68 -3.51
C TRP A 168 26.13 1.25 -4.34
N LEU A 169 26.91 2.17 -4.91
CA LEU A 169 27.97 1.81 -5.86
C LEU A 169 29.08 0.98 -5.20
N GLU A 170 29.48 1.31 -3.97
CA GLU A 170 30.59 0.65 -3.31
C GLU A 170 30.30 -0.80 -2.94
N GLN A 171 29.03 -1.10 -2.60
CA GLN A 171 28.65 -2.47 -2.19
C GLN A 171 28.15 -3.33 -3.36
N SER A 172 27.78 -2.72 -4.49
CA SER A 172 27.20 -3.44 -5.61
C SER A 172 28.28 -4.10 -6.47
N ASN A 173 28.14 -5.41 -6.68
CA ASN A 173 28.94 -6.13 -7.66
C ASN A 173 28.50 -5.85 -9.09
N VAL A 174 27.23 -5.54 -9.26
CA VAL A 174 26.60 -5.28 -10.57
C VAL A 174 25.64 -4.12 -10.44
N LEU A 175 25.70 -3.22 -11.41
CA LEU A 175 24.74 -2.14 -11.61
C LEU A 175 24.02 -2.36 -12.96
N PHE A 176 22.70 -2.50 -12.92
CA PHE A 176 21.82 -2.53 -14.08
C PHE A 176 20.99 -1.26 -14.13
N ILE A 177 20.99 -0.59 -15.28
CA ILE A 177 20.05 0.49 -15.55
C ILE A 177 19.06 -0.02 -16.58
N ILE A 178 17.78 -0.12 -16.20
CA ILE A 178 16.78 -0.77 -17.03
C ILE A 178 15.64 0.21 -17.33
N GLY A 179 15.44 0.48 -18.59
CA GLY A 179 14.37 1.32 -19.11
C GLY A 179 13.38 0.57 -19.98
N GLY A 180 12.14 1.08 -20.01
CA GLY A 180 11.11 0.59 -20.92
C GLY A 180 11.39 1.01 -22.38
N LYS A 181 11.09 0.12 -23.33
CA LYS A 181 11.39 0.30 -24.76
C LYS A 181 10.80 1.58 -25.38
N ALA A 182 9.70 2.07 -24.85
CA ALA A 182 8.93 3.16 -25.49
C ALA A 182 9.24 4.56 -24.92
N ASN A 183 9.94 4.65 -23.80
CA ASN A 183 9.82 5.83 -22.95
C ASN A 183 11.14 6.48 -22.55
N ASN A 184 12.28 5.90 -22.84
CA ASN A 184 13.58 6.51 -22.53
C ASN A 184 14.22 7.04 -23.81
N THR A 185 14.24 8.35 -23.92
CA THR A 185 14.84 9.07 -25.06
C THR A 185 16.15 9.76 -24.68
N ASP A 186 16.48 9.82 -23.40
CA ASP A 186 17.68 10.48 -22.87
C ASP A 186 18.65 9.48 -22.22
#